data_3b4be2c72303f73e12a83dee652594e9
#
_entry.id   3b4be2c72303f73e12a83dee652594e9
#
_cell.length_a   1.000
_cell.length_b   1.000
_cell.length_c   1.000
_cell.angle_alpha   90.00
_cell.angle_beta   90.00
_cell.angle_gamma   90.00
#
_symmetry.space_group_name_H-M   'P 1'
#
loop_
_entity.id
_entity.type
_entity.pdbx_description
1 polymer ?
#
loop_
_entity_poly.entity_id
_entity_poly.type
_entity_poly.pdbx_seq_one_letter_code
_entity_poly.pdbx_strand_id
1 'polypeptide(L)'
;LNRANPVRSLSLCDNSAAITAIANDLDYSSIFAQQLKLLGKQGDLLIVISASGNSDNLLKAVGMASELGMESYSLTGFDGGKLKQLTVGRNIHVETPKGAYGLVEDAHLAICHVITECIRSVK
;
A
#
# COMPACT_ATOMS: atom_id res chain seq x y z
N LEU A 1 -10.91 14.54 -19.57
CA LEU A 1 -9.65 14.18 -18.92
C LEU A 1 -8.55 14.05 -19.96
N ASN A 2 -7.92 15.18 -20.29
CA ASN A 2 -6.74 15.19 -21.17
C ASN A 2 -5.52 14.75 -20.33
N ARG A 3 -5.18 13.47 -20.34
CA ARG A 3 -3.94 12.95 -19.77
C ARG A 3 -3.04 12.48 -20.89
N ALA A 4 -1.84 13.01 -20.94
CA ALA A 4 -0.82 12.58 -21.90
C ALA A 4 -0.41 11.11 -21.66
N ASN A 5 -0.39 10.64 -20.39
CA ASN A 5 0.04 9.30 -20.00
C ASN A 5 -0.90 8.69 -18.95
N PRO A 6 -1.82 7.79 -19.32
CA PRO A 6 -2.66 7.09 -18.37
C PRO A 6 -1.81 6.10 -17.53
N VAL A 7 -1.97 6.14 -16.21
CA VAL A 7 -1.35 5.18 -15.30
C VAL A 7 -2.38 4.10 -14.98
N ARG A 8 -2.01 2.83 -15.20
CA ARG A 8 -2.82 1.69 -14.75
C ARG A 8 -2.61 1.49 -13.26
N SER A 9 -3.68 1.51 -12.50
CA SER A 9 -3.65 1.24 -11.07
C SER A 9 -4.80 0.31 -10.70
N LEU A 10 -4.55 -0.54 -9.70
CA LEU A 10 -5.51 -1.49 -9.18
C LEU A 10 -5.49 -1.42 -7.65
N SER A 11 -6.66 -1.33 -7.03
CA SER A 11 -6.80 -1.52 -5.59
C SER A 11 -6.97 -3.02 -5.29
N LEU A 12 -6.12 -3.57 -4.44
CA LEU A 12 -6.28 -4.95 -3.97
C LEU A 12 -7.41 -5.10 -2.95
N CYS A 13 -8.07 -3.99 -2.58
CA CYS A 13 -9.26 -3.99 -1.73
C CYS A 13 -10.58 -4.06 -2.52
N ASP A 14 -10.55 -3.91 -3.84
CA ASP A 14 -11.79 -3.78 -4.64
C ASP A 14 -12.49 -5.13 -4.89
N ASN A 15 -11.75 -6.23 -4.89
CA ASN A 15 -12.31 -7.56 -5.12
C ASN A 15 -12.65 -8.24 -3.78
N SER A 16 -13.83 -7.96 -3.26
CA SER A 16 -14.30 -8.54 -2.00
C SER A 16 -14.42 -10.08 -2.04
N ALA A 17 -14.75 -10.64 -3.21
CA ALA A 17 -14.82 -12.09 -3.37
C ALA A 17 -13.43 -12.74 -3.23
N ALA A 18 -12.38 -12.16 -3.82
CA ALA A 18 -11.01 -12.64 -3.64
C ALA A 18 -10.55 -12.52 -2.18
N ILE A 19 -10.83 -11.39 -1.52
CA ILE A 19 -10.47 -11.16 -0.12
C ILE A 19 -11.12 -12.21 0.79
N THR A 20 -12.44 -12.43 0.64
CA THR A 20 -13.17 -13.38 1.49
C THR A 20 -12.78 -14.83 1.21
N ALA A 21 -12.55 -15.22 -0.04
CA ALA A 21 -12.11 -16.56 -0.40
C ALA A 21 -10.71 -16.84 0.18
N ILE A 22 -9.73 -15.95 -0.03
CA ILE A 22 -8.37 -16.13 0.49
C ILE A 22 -8.38 -16.16 2.02
N ALA A 23 -9.14 -15.26 2.66
CA ALA A 23 -9.24 -15.22 4.12
C ALA A 23 -9.85 -16.50 4.70
N ASN A 24 -10.84 -17.11 4.02
CA ASN A 24 -11.49 -18.34 4.44
C ASN A 24 -10.60 -19.58 4.20
N ASP A 25 -9.98 -19.68 3.03
CA ASP A 25 -9.26 -20.87 2.59
C ASP A 25 -7.81 -20.93 3.12
N LEU A 26 -7.23 -19.77 3.41
CA LEU A 26 -5.88 -19.63 3.98
C LEU A 26 -5.93 -18.89 5.31
N ASP A 27 -5.76 -17.57 5.26
CA ASP A 27 -5.81 -16.67 6.41
C ASP A 27 -5.97 -15.20 5.95
N TYR A 28 -6.46 -14.34 6.86
CA TYR A 28 -6.60 -12.90 6.58
C TYR A 28 -5.27 -12.21 6.29
N SER A 29 -4.17 -12.68 6.86
CA SER A 29 -2.86 -12.08 6.64
C SER A 29 -2.33 -12.32 5.22
N SER A 30 -2.90 -13.25 4.48
CA SER A 30 -2.48 -13.61 3.12
C SER A 30 -3.29 -12.94 2.00
N ILE A 31 -4.34 -12.17 2.33
CA ILE A 31 -5.30 -11.62 1.34
C ILE A 31 -4.64 -10.78 0.23
N PHE A 32 -3.64 -9.99 0.56
CA PHE A 32 -2.96 -9.14 -0.43
C PHE A 32 -1.78 -9.86 -1.10
N ALA A 33 -1.01 -10.65 -0.34
CA ALA A 33 0.13 -11.38 -0.88
C ALA A 33 -0.30 -12.38 -1.96
N GLN A 34 -1.43 -13.08 -1.78
CA GLN A 34 -1.95 -14.00 -2.79
C GLN A 34 -2.44 -13.28 -4.06
N GLN A 35 -3.06 -12.12 -3.92
CA GLN A 35 -3.44 -11.32 -5.09
C GLN A 35 -2.21 -10.81 -5.84
N LEU A 36 -1.17 -10.34 -5.12
CA LEU A 36 0.09 -9.92 -5.74
C LEU A 36 0.77 -11.07 -6.50
N LYS A 37 0.79 -12.28 -5.95
CA LYS A 37 1.35 -13.46 -6.61
C LYS A 37 0.72 -13.74 -7.97
N LEU A 38 -0.57 -13.40 -8.15
CA LEU A 38 -1.30 -13.59 -9.41
C LEU A 38 -1.17 -12.41 -10.37
N LEU A 39 -1.12 -11.20 -9.84
CA LEU A 39 -1.27 -9.96 -10.62
C LEU A 39 0.02 -9.17 -10.77
N GLY A 40 0.93 -9.26 -9.78
CA GLY A 40 2.16 -8.48 -9.71
C GLY A 40 3.22 -8.97 -10.68
N LYS A 41 4.00 -8.05 -11.20
CA LYS A 41 5.11 -8.32 -12.12
C LYS A 41 6.33 -7.53 -11.71
N GLN A 42 7.50 -8.00 -12.10
CA GLN A 42 8.74 -7.25 -11.95
C GLN A 42 8.61 -5.84 -12.53
N GLY A 43 9.02 -4.84 -11.77
CA GLY A 43 8.93 -3.43 -12.15
C GLY A 43 7.60 -2.75 -11.83
N ASP A 44 6.60 -3.48 -11.32
CA ASP A 44 5.39 -2.86 -10.79
C ASP A 44 5.68 -2.19 -9.44
N LEU A 45 4.82 -1.26 -9.05
CA LEU A 45 4.88 -0.51 -7.80
C LEU A 45 3.75 -0.93 -6.86
N LEU A 46 4.11 -1.33 -5.64
CA LEU A 46 3.17 -1.53 -4.55
C LEU A 46 3.14 -0.29 -3.64
N ILE A 47 1.96 0.29 -3.44
CA ILE A 47 1.73 1.33 -2.42
C ILE A 47 0.96 0.73 -1.26
N VAL A 48 1.50 0.84 -0.05
CA VAL A 48 0.92 0.30 1.19
C VAL A 48 0.58 1.43 2.13
N ILE A 49 -0.63 1.43 2.66
CA ILE A 49 -1.11 2.48 3.59
C ILE A 49 -1.51 1.82 4.90
N SER A 50 -0.88 2.24 5.99
CA SER A 50 -1.14 1.69 7.33
C SER A 50 -0.86 2.70 8.43
N ALA A 51 -1.86 3.04 9.23
CA ALA A 51 -1.66 3.92 10.37
C ALA A 51 -0.64 3.34 11.37
N SER A 52 -0.76 2.07 11.74
CA SER A 52 0.12 1.43 12.71
C SER A 52 1.43 0.88 12.13
N GLY A 53 1.47 0.61 10.82
CA GLY A 53 2.61 -0.05 10.18
C GLY A 53 2.87 -1.49 10.62
N ASN A 54 1.94 -2.15 11.32
CA ASN A 54 2.12 -3.48 11.89
C ASN A 54 1.12 -4.54 11.43
N SER A 55 0.27 -4.22 10.44
CA SER A 55 -0.72 -5.16 9.92
C SER A 55 -0.06 -6.29 9.13
N ASP A 56 -0.21 -7.53 9.58
CA ASP A 56 0.46 -8.71 9.00
C ASP A 56 0.16 -8.92 7.52
N ASN A 57 -1.06 -8.62 7.07
CA ASN A 57 -1.44 -8.71 5.67
C ASN A 57 -0.63 -7.75 4.78
N LEU A 58 -0.30 -6.56 5.27
CA LEU A 58 0.52 -5.59 4.57
C LEU A 58 2.01 -5.96 4.62
N LEU A 59 2.49 -6.48 5.74
CA LEU A 59 3.87 -6.96 5.85
C LEU A 59 4.12 -8.13 4.90
N LYS A 60 3.19 -9.10 4.82
CA LYS A 60 3.25 -10.20 3.84
C LYS A 60 3.17 -9.69 2.39
N ALA A 61 2.36 -8.66 2.12
CA ALA A 61 2.30 -8.05 0.79
C ALA A 61 3.64 -7.43 0.36
N VAL A 62 4.31 -6.70 1.25
CA VAL A 62 5.65 -6.14 0.98
C VAL A 62 6.68 -7.25 0.75
N GLY A 63 6.64 -8.33 1.53
CA GLY A 63 7.49 -9.50 1.31
C GLY A 63 7.28 -10.10 -0.07
N MET A 64 6.03 -10.37 -0.45
CA MET A 64 5.67 -10.90 -1.77
C MET A 64 6.09 -9.96 -2.91
N ALA A 65 5.89 -8.65 -2.77
CA ALA A 65 6.33 -7.67 -3.76
C ALA A 65 7.86 -7.74 -3.97
N SER A 66 8.63 -7.88 -2.90
CA SER A 66 10.09 -8.05 -2.98
C SER A 66 10.47 -9.34 -3.75
N GLU A 67 9.80 -10.46 -3.47
CA GLU A 67 10.01 -11.74 -4.19
C GLU A 67 9.71 -11.63 -5.68
N LEU A 68 8.73 -10.80 -6.06
CA LEU A 68 8.34 -10.56 -7.45
C LEU A 68 9.20 -9.50 -8.16
N GLY A 69 10.17 -8.89 -7.48
CA GLY A 69 10.98 -7.80 -8.05
C GLY A 69 10.20 -6.49 -8.24
N MET A 70 9.17 -6.28 -7.43
CA MET A 70 8.41 -5.03 -7.37
C MET A 70 9.06 -4.07 -6.36
N GLU A 71 8.83 -2.77 -6.56
CA GLU A 71 9.15 -1.77 -5.54
C GLU A 71 7.96 -1.55 -4.60
N SER A 72 8.24 -1.31 -3.31
CA SER A 72 7.22 -1.01 -2.32
C SER A 72 7.43 0.36 -1.70
N TYR A 73 6.39 1.19 -1.69
CA TYR A 73 6.32 2.46 -0.98
C TYR A 73 5.25 2.39 0.09
N SER A 74 5.50 3.00 1.24
CA SER A 74 4.52 2.99 2.33
C SER A 74 4.15 4.37 2.83
N LEU A 75 2.90 4.52 3.25
CA LEU A 75 2.41 5.62 4.06
C LEU A 75 2.15 5.07 5.46
N THR A 76 2.78 5.65 6.48
CA THR A 76 2.64 5.17 7.86
C THR A 76 2.32 6.30 8.82
N GLY A 77 1.67 5.96 9.93
CA GLY A 77 1.37 6.85 11.03
C GLY A 77 2.00 6.38 12.35
N PHE A 78 1.61 6.99 13.45
CA PHE A 78 2.07 6.72 14.81
C PHE A 78 3.60 6.72 14.92
N ASP A 79 4.19 5.56 15.23
CA ASP A 79 5.65 5.31 15.25
C ASP A 79 6.18 4.68 13.94
N GLY A 80 5.28 4.35 13.01
CA GLY A 80 5.59 3.76 11.71
C GLY A 80 5.69 2.24 11.69
N GLY A 81 5.80 1.60 12.86
CA GLY A 81 5.88 0.16 13.02
C GLY A 81 6.94 -0.54 12.16
N LYS A 82 6.75 -1.82 11.91
CA LYS A 82 7.64 -2.66 11.08
C LYS A 82 7.68 -2.20 9.62
N LEU A 83 6.56 -1.68 9.11
CA LEU A 83 6.45 -1.28 7.70
C LEU A 83 7.42 -0.15 7.36
N LYS A 84 7.57 0.85 8.24
CA LYS A 84 8.55 1.93 8.09
C LYS A 84 9.98 1.41 7.97
N GLN A 85 10.31 0.34 8.70
CA GLN A 85 11.64 -0.29 8.65
C GLN A 85 11.85 -1.09 7.36
N LEU A 86 10.83 -1.79 6.88
CA LEU A 86 10.89 -2.58 5.64
C LEU A 86 10.98 -1.71 4.38
N THR A 87 10.49 -0.48 4.43
CA THR A 87 10.45 0.44 3.30
C THR A 87 11.34 1.67 3.51
N VAL A 88 12.50 1.50 4.15
CA VAL A 88 13.47 2.58 4.38
C VAL A 88 13.81 3.31 3.07
N GLY A 89 13.74 4.66 3.11
CA GLY A 89 13.93 5.51 1.93
C GLY A 89 12.73 5.57 0.97
N ARG A 90 11.70 4.76 1.21
CA ARG A 90 10.44 4.70 0.43
C ARG A 90 9.21 4.77 1.33
N ASN A 91 9.33 5.49 2.43
CA ASN A 91 8.27 5.68 3.41
C ASN A 91 7.96 7.17 3.57
N ILE A 92 6.67 7.52 3.50
CA ILE A 92 6.17 8.81 3.94
C ILE A 92 5.51 8.58 5.30
N HIS A 93 6.10 9.15 6.34
CA HIS A 93 5.69 8.94 7.71
C HIS A 93 5.03 10.19 8.30
N VAL A 94 3.83 10.02 8.85
CA VAL A 94 3.09 11.06 9.56
C VAL A 94 3.09 10.72 11.04
N GLU A 95 4.03 11.27 11.77
CA GLU A 95 4.12 11.06 13.22
C GLU A 95 2.91 11.68 13.93
N THR A 96 2.18 10.85 14.66
CA THR A 96 1.01 11.24 15.45
C THR A 96 0.94 10.42 16.72
N PRO A 97 0.21 10.88 17.75
CA PRO A 97 -0.05 10.08 18.93
C PRO A 97 -0.70 8.74 18.55
N LYS A 98 -0.29 7.67 19.21
CA LYS A 98 -0.87 6.33 19.00
C LYS A 98 -2.39 6.38 19.24
N GLY A 99 -3.14 5.85 18.28
CA GLY A 99 -4.61 5.85 18.32
C GLY A 99 -5.29 7.06 17.69
N ALA A 100 -4.54 8.07 17.24
CA ALA A 100 -5.07 9.22 16.50
C ALA A 100 -5.35 8.87 15.02
N TYR A 101 -6.17 7.83 14.80
CA TYR A 101 -6.45 7.29 13.45
C TYR A 101 -6.97 8.35 12.49
N GLY A 102 -7.98 9.14 12.89
CA GLY A 102 -8.56 10.15 12.00
C GLY A 102 -7.53 11.14 11.47
N LEU A 103 -6.60 11.62 12.31
CA LEU A 103 -5.53 12.53 11.85
C LEU A 103 -4.59 11.87 10.84
N VAL A 104 -4.23 10.61 11.07
CA VAL A 104 -3.36 9.86 10.16
C VAL A 104 -4.07 9.59 8.84
N GLU A 105 -5.32 9.15 8.88
CA GLU A 105 -6.11 8.81 7.70
C GLU A 105 -6.37 10.03 6.83
N ASP A 106 -6.71 11.18 7.42
CA ASP A 106 -6.86 12.45 6.70
C ASP A 106 -5.55 12.89 6.05
N ALA A 107 -4.42 12.77 6.76
CA ALA A 107 -3.11 13.08 6.22
C ALA A 107 -2.73 12.13 5.06
N HIS A 108 -2.98 10.82 5.20
CA HIS A 108 -2.74 9.84 4.14
C HIS A 108 -3.59 10.14 2.90
N LEU A 109 -4.85 10.52 3.09
CA LEU A 109 -5.73 10.92 1.98
C LEU A 109 -5.19 12.16 1.25
N ALA A 110 -4.76 13.18 2.01
CA ALA A 110 -4.15 14.38 1.43
C ALA A 110 -2.88 14.04 0.62
N ILE A 111 -2.02 13.14 1.13
CA ILE A 111 -0.83 12.67 0.42
C ILE A 111 -1.23 11.95 -0.89
N CYS A 112 -2.26 11.10 -0.88
CA CYS A 112 -2.76 10.44 -2.08
C CYS A 112 -3.22 11.46 -3.15
N HIS A 113 -3.87 12.56 -2.74
CA HIS A 113 -4.22 13.64 -3.66
C HIS A 113 -2.99 14.33 -4.23
N VAL A 114 -1.98 14.63 -3.41
CA VAL A 114 -0.71 15.21 -3.88
C VAL A 114 -0.03 14.30 -4.89
N ILE A 115 0.08 13.00 -4.62
CA ILE A 115 0.64 12.00 -5.55
C ILE A 115 -0.12 12.04 -6.88
N THR A 116 -1.45 12.08 -6.82
CA THR A 116 -2.30 12.13 -8.01
C THR A 116 -2.03 13.39 -8.84
N GLU A 117 -1.92 14.55 -8.19
CA GLU A 117 -1.61 15.81 -8.90
C GLU A 117 -0.18 15.82 -9.46
N CYS A 118 0.79 15.25 -8.75
CA CYS A 118 2.16 15.07 -9.27
C CYS A 118 2.16 14.20 -10.55
N ILE A 119 1.44 13.07 -10.56
CA ILE A 119 1.32 12.20 -11.74
C ILE A 119 0.67 12.94 -12.91
N ARG A 120 -0.32 13.80 -12.64
CA ARG A 120 -0.97 14.63 -13.67
C ARG A 120 -0.04 15.68 -14.29
N SER A 121 0.90 16.21 -13.50
CA SER A 121 1.80 17.28 -13.92
C SER A 121 3.02 16.79 -14.71
N VAL A 122 3.35 15.50 -14.62
CA VAL A 122 4.43 14.89 -15.42
C VAL A 122 3.98 14.79 -16.88
N LYS A 123 4.71 15.49 -17.75
CA LYS A 123 4.50 15.50 -19.19
C LYS A 123 5.21 14.36 -19.89
#